data_1809c09ceaed15b71d00d223917342a2
#
_entry.id   1809c09ceaed15b71d00d223917342a2
#
_cell.length_a   1.000
_cell.length_b   1.000
_cell.length_c   1.000
_cell.angle_alpha   90.00
_cell.angle_beta   90.00
_cell.angle_gamma   90.00
#
_symmetry.space_group_name_H-M   'P 1'
#
loop_
_entity.id
_entity.type
_entity.pdbx_description
1 polymer ?
#
loop_
_entity_poly.entity_id
_entity_poly.type
_entity_poly.pdbx_seq_one_letter_code
_entity_poly.pdbx_strand_id
1 'polypeptide(L)'
;NKEYLRKISEELQGYSDLTIYVYTSADKLENAMENESFDVVMFDPDLSESRINFSRVKMPICLYSEEAENTSLYKECAHISKYQRISKIYKDMIRAYAEKAGYSYESDHAGKMSVVAVYSPIGGSGKTTVALAIADLAAKKGKKPLFLSLEALCSADALNPYQEPGIVALAEAAADESVNFELKMKGLMKQGVNDICYVEGFERLADHKAVSGEEIEDVIHKIQKSGVCDILIIDLNSGIGSIEAAVMKISDTIVVTEKPGELCSMKMQLFLRQGIVNEYKKKMLVVHNFAESNSS
;
A
#
# COMPACT_ATOMS: atom_id res chain seq x y z
N ASN A 1 27.71 22.28 -6.83
CA ASN A 1 28.57 22.05 -5.65
C ASN A 1 28.75 20.53 -5.46
N LYS A 2 29.98 20.00 -5.73
CA LYS A 2 30.27 18.56 -5.70
C LYS A 2 30.07 17.95 -4.29
N GLU A 3 30.35 18.70 -3.24
CA GLU A 3 30.21 18.24 -1.87
C GLU A 3 28.73 18.06 -1.46
N TYR A 4 27.89 18.99 -1.89
CA TYR A 4 26.44 18.89 -1.70
C TYR A 4 25.85 17.67 -2.41
N LEU A 5 26.23 17.45 -3.70
CA LEU A 5 25.78 16.27 -4.45
C LEU A 5 26.21 14.96 -3.80
N ARG A 6 27.42 14.91 -3.24
CA ARG A 6 27.91 13.73 -2.53
C ARG A 6 27.06 13.46 -1.28
N LYS A 7 26.84 14.47 -0.43
CA LYS A 7 26.03 14.33 0.80
C LYS A 7 24.61 13.90 0.50
N ILE A 8 23.93 14.54 -0.45
CA ILE A 8 22.55 14.20 -0.78
C ILE A 8 22.46 12.79 -1.37
N SER A 9 23.40 12.37 -2.22
CA SER A 9 23.40 11.04 -2.80
C SER A 9 23.68 9.95 -1.76
N GLU A 10 24.62 10.15 -0.85
CA GLU A 10 24.95 9.21 0.23
C GLU A 10 23.75 9.00 1.18
N GLU A 11 23.06 10.06 1.58
CA GLU A 11 21.89 9.92 2.44
C GLU A 11 20.66 9.34 1.71
N LEU A 12 20.44 9.73 0.43
CA LEU A 12 19.34 9.18 -0.36
C LEU A 12 19.56 7.70 -0.72
N GLN A 13 20.79 7.20 -0.81
CA GLN A 13 21.09 5.78 -0.99
C GLN A 13 20.62 4.91 0.20
N GLY A 14 20.36 5.52 1.36
CA GLY A 14 19.76 4.83 2.50
C GLY A 14 18.29 4.43 2.29
N TYR A 15 17.61 4.97 1.27
CA TYR A 15 16.24 4.60 0.93
C TYR A 15 16.24 3.45 -0.07
N SER A 16 15.68 2.31 0.31
CA SER A 16 15.73 1.05 -0.46
C SER A 16 14.92 1.09 -1.78
N ASP A 17 14.03 2.07 -1.92
CA ASP A 17 13.18 2.29 -3.07
C ASP A 17 13.80 3.19 -4.15
N LEU A 18 15.06 3.63 -3.96
CA LEU A 18 15.77 4.49 -4.89
C LEU A 18 17.00 3.81 -5.49
N THR A 19 17.14 3.92 -6.82
CA THR A 19 18.40 3.68 -7.52
C THR A 19 18.95 5.02 -7.99
N ILE A 20 20.13 5.42 -7.49
CA ILE A 20 20.63 6.78 -7.63
C ILE A 20 21.84 6.83 -8.55
N TYR A 21 21.78 7.70 -9.54
CA TYR A 21 22.88 8.06 -10.44
C TYR A 21 23.25 9.52 -10.23
N VAL A 22 24.55 9.83 -10.23
CA VAL A 22 25.04 11.19 -9.99
C VAL A 22 25.80 11.70 -11.19
N TYR A 23 25.37 12.82 -11.75
CA TYR A 23 26.00 13.51 -12.86
C TYR A 23 26.51 14.89 -12.44
N THR A 24 27.73 15.26 -12.83
CA THR A 24 28.37 16.53 -12.43
C THR A 24 28.45 17.55 -13.57
N SER A 25 27.92 17.22 -14.74
CA SER A 25 27.82 18.14 -15.89
C SER A 25 26.55 17.92 -16.66
N ALA A 26 26.03 18.98 -17.30
CA ALA A 26 24.83 18.93 -18.12
C ALA A 26 24.98 17.95 -19.30
N ASP A 27 26.10 18.00 -20.02
CA ASP A 27 26.36 17.14 -21.19
C ASP A 27 26.29 15.65 -20.84
N LYS A 28 26.83 15.26 -19.67
CA LYS A 28 26.78 13.86 -19.22
C LYS A 28 25.38 13.44 -18.85
N LEU A 29 24.61 14.33 -18.24
CA LEU A 29 23.22 14.09 -17.90
C LEU A 29 22.36 13.96 -19.17
N GLU A 30 22.53 14.85 -20.15
CA GLU A 30 21.79 14.82 -21.42
C GLU A 30 22.11 13.55 -22.21
N ASN A 31 23.36 13.16 -22.32
CA ASN A 31 23.77 11.89 -22.95
C ASN A 31 23.17 10.66 -22.23
N ALA A 32 23.09 10.68 -20.92
CA ALA A 32 22.46 9.61 -20.17
C ALA A 32 20.93 9.54 -20.43
N MET A 33 20.25 10.70 -20.46
CA MET A 33 18.82 10.81 -20.75
C MET A 33 18.47 10.40 -22.20
N GLU A 34 19.42 10.44 -23.14
CA GLU A 34 19.23 9.93 -24.50
C GLU A 34 19.19 8.39 -24.56
N ASN A 35 19.96 7.73 -23.69
CA ASN A 35 20.15 6.28 -23.72
C ASN A 35 19.35 5.54 -22.65
N GLU A 36 18.97 6.21 -21.55
CA GLU A 36 18.28 5.64 -20.41
C GLU A 36 17.02 6.45 -20.05
N SER A 37 16.05 5.82 -19.41
CA SER A 37 14.86 6.50 -18.88
C SER A 37 15.01 6.71 -17.39
N PHE A 38 14.69 7.93 -16.93
CA PHE A 38 14.71 8.29 -15.52
C PHE A 38 13.29 8.63 -15.04
N ASP A 39 12.91 8.11 -13.89
CA ASP A 39 11.65 8.49 -13.26
C ASP A 39 11.74 9.92 -12.73
N VAL A 40 12.82 10.24 -12.03
CA VAL A 40 13.08 11.56 -11.45
C VAL A 40 14.49 12.03 -11.82
N VAL A 41 14.61 13.28 -12.23
CA VAL A 41 15.90 13.97 -12.34
C VAL A 41 15.86 15.21 -11.47
N MET A 42 16.67 15.22 -10.41
CA MET A 42 16.89 16.42 -9.59
C MET A 42 18.14 17.14 -10.07
N PHE A 43 18.02 18.40 -10.39
CA PHE A 43 19.12 19.19 -10.96
C PHE A 43 19.22 20.58 -10.32
N ASP A 44 20.43 21.11 -10.31
CA ASP A 44 20.71 22.51 -9.95
C ASP A 44 20.47 23.38 -11.20
N PRO A 45 19.63 24.43 -11.15
CA PRO A 45 19.34 25.27 -12.32
C PRO A 45 20.59 25.95 -12.89
N ASP A 46 21.62 26.16 -12.07
CA ASP A 46 22.87 26.76 -12.47
C ASP A 46 23.91 25.78 -13.03
N LEU A 47 23.47 24.52 -13.31
CA LEU A 47 24.33 23.47 -13.89
C LEU A 47 24.72 23.78 -15.34
N SER A 48 23.87 24.50 -16.07
CA SER A 48 24.08 24.87 -17.47
C SER A 48 23.53 26.27 -17.73
N GLU A 49 24.21 27.04 -18.60
CA GLU A 49 23.71 28.32 -19.10
C GLU A 49 22.57 28.14 -20.12
N SER A 50 22.47 26.97 -20.74
CA SER A 50 21.40 26.62 -21.65
C SER A 50 20.36 25.73 -20.95
N ARG A 51 19.11 25.78 -21.44
CA ARG A 51 18.02 24.97 -20.92
C ARG A 51 18.24 23.49 -21.25
N ILE A 52 18.25 22.63 -20.22
CA ILE A 52 18.32 21.17 -20.35
C ILE A 52 16.96 20.63 -20.83
N ASN A 53 16.99 19.68 -21.76
CA ASN A 53 15.78 19.05 -22.29
C ASN A 53 15.39 17.81 -21.46
N PHE A 54 14.27 17.90 -20.73
CA PHE A 54 13.73 16.82 -19.90
C PHE A 54 12.56 16.07 -20.54
N SER A 55 12.41 16.06 -21.87
CA SER A 55 11.27 15.44 -22.55
C SER A 55 11.12 13.91 -22.29
N ARG A 56 12.20 13.25 -21.91
CA ARG A 56 12.23 11.81 -21.60
C ARG A 56 12.26 11.50 -20.11
N VAL A 57 12.12 12.50 -19.25
CA VAL A 57 12.12 12.37 -17.80
C VAL A 57 10.68 12.49 -17.30
N LYS A 58 10.22 11.53 -16.51
CA LYS A 58 8.87 11.57 -15.98
C LYS A 58 8.68 12.76 -15.05
N MET A 59 9.66 13.04 -14.18
CA MET A 59 9.58 14.12 -13.20
C MET A 59 10.90 14.87 -13.08
N PRO A 60 11.10 16.01 -13.80
CA PRO A 60 12.21 16.92 -13.57
C PRO A 60 11.92 17.80 -12.35
N ILE A 61 12.91 17.91 -11.45
CA ILE A 61 12.85 18.68 -10.20
C ILE A 61 14.02 19.65 -10.14
N CYS A 62 13.70 20.93 -10.08
CA CYS A 62 14.67 22.00 -9.89
C CYS A 62 14.99 22.15 -8.39
N LEU A 63 16.26 21.88 -8.02
CA LEU A 63 16.78 22.17 -6.68
C LEU A 63 17.23 23.62 -6.62
N TYR A 64 16.41 24.49 -6.08
CA TYR A 64 16.68 25.94 -6.06
C TYR A 64 17.26 26.43 -4.72
N SER A 65 17.96 27.53 -4.78
CA SER A 65 18.31 28.38 -3.64
C SER A 65 17.77 29.79 -3.90
N GLU A 66 17.67 30.64 -2.87
CA GLU A 66 17.23 32.02 -3.03
C GLU A 66 18.17 32.86 -3.93
N GLU A 67 19.40 32.39 -4.11
CA GLU A 67 20.44 33.00 -4.93
C GLU A 67 20.50 32.44 -6.36
N ALA A 68 19.67 31.49 -6.74
CA ALA A 68 19.72 30.83 -8.04
C ALA A 68 19.18 31.75 -9.15
N GLU A 69 20.03 32.11 -10.11
CA GLU A 69 19.70 33.06 -11.20
C GLU A 69 18.82 32.38 -12.27
N ASN A 70 19.04 31.10 -12.57
CA ASN A 70 18.43 30.41 -13.70
C ASN A 70 17.10 29.67 -13.37
N THR A 71 16.54 29.84 -12.19
CA THR A 71 15.26 29.17 -11.77
C THR A 71 14.11 29.55 -12.72
N SER A 72 14.09 30.72 -13.27
CA SER A 72 13.06 31.19 -14.19
C SER A 72 12.99 30.43 -15.52
N LEU A 73 14.06 29.73 -15.92
CA LEU A 73 14.10 28.89 -17.14
C LEU A 73 13.31 27.58 -17.00
N TYR A 74 13.00 27.15 -15.77
CA TYR A 74 12.42 25.86 -15.45
C TYR A 74 11.10 25.97 -14.70
N LYS A 75 10.27 26.97 -15.04
CA LYS A 75 8.97 27.22 -14.36
C LYS A 75 8.00 26.05 -14.38
N GLU A 76 8.09 25.18 -15.39
CA GLU A 76 7.25 23.98 -15.52
C GLU A 76 7.74 22.77 -14.72
N CYS A 77 8.94 22.84 -14.15
CA CYS A 77 9.46 21.78 -13.27
C CYS A 77 8.94 21.97 -11.85
N ALA A 78 8.91 20.89 -11.07
CA ALA A 78 8.71 21.04 -9.63
C ALA A 78 9.94 21.71 -9.00
N HIS A 79 9.70 22.52 -7.99
CA HIS A 79 10.75 23.28 -7.31
C HIS A 79 10.88 22.79 -5.87
N ILE A 80 12.10 22.37 -5.48
CA ILE A 80 12.42 21.94 -4.12
C ILE A 80 13.62 22.75 -3.63
N SER A 81 13.49 23.36 -2.44
CA SER A 81 14.60 24.09 -1.84
C SER A 81 15.75 23.14 -1.49
N LYS A 82 16.98 23.48 -1.92
CA LYS A 82 18.15 22.63 -1.66
C LYS A 82 18.72 22.74 -0.23
N TYR A 83 18.41 23.83 0.48
CA TYR A 83 18.90 24.07 1.86
C TYR A 83 17.88 23.63 2.91
N GLN A 84 17.51 22.35 2.88
CA GLN A 84 16.64 21.74 3.88
C GLN A 84 17.14 20.33 4.23
N ARG A 85 16.53 19.71 5.24
CA ARG A 85 16.89 18.32 5.62
C ARG A 85 16.65 17.38 4.45
N ILE A 86 17.57 16.44 4.21
CA ILE A 86 17.49 15.52 3.06
C ILE A 86 16.23 14.63 3.14
N SER A 87 15.82 14.24 4.35
CA SER A 87 14.54 13.54 4.56
C SER A 87 13.32 14.37 4.08
N LYS A 88 13.40 15.69 4.12
CA LYS A 88 12.34 16.55 3.59
C LYS A 88 12.45 16.67 2.06
N ILE A 89 13.67 16.76 1.51
CA ILE A 89 13.89 16.70 0.04
C ILE A 89 13.30 15.40 -0.52
N TYR A 90 13.56 14.27 0.13
CA TYR A 90 12.98 12.98 -0.25
C TYR A 90 11.45 13.02 -0.26
N LYS A 91 10.81 13.47 0.83
CA LYS A 91 9.36 13.58 0.93
C LYS A 91 8.76 14.50 -0.16
N ASP A 92 9.37 15.65 -0.38
CA ASP A 92 8.92 16.61 -1.40
C ASP A 92 9.10 16.06 -2.83
N MET A 93 10.19 15.33 -3.10
CA MET A 93 10.45 14.64 -4.37
C MET A 93 9.37 13.57 -4.66
N ILE A 94 9.11 12.70 -3.68
CA ILE A 94 8.10 11.64 -3.80
C ILE A 94 6.71 12.24 -4.01
N ARG A 95 6.38 13.31 -3.27
CA ARG A 95 5.11 14.02 -3.42
C ARG A 95 4.95 14.58 -4.83
N ALA A 96 5.96 15.29 -5.34
CA ALA A 96 5.93 15.88 -6.67
C ALA A 96 5.80 14.80 -7.76
N TYR A 97 6.49 13.66 -7.60
CA TYR A 97 6.37 12.50 -8.50
C TYR A 97 4.95 11.91 -8.49
N ALA A 98 4.37 11.72 -7.32
CA ALA A 98 3.02 11.21 -7.16
C ALA A 98 1.98 12.13 -7.81
N GLU A 99 2.05 13.44 -7.57
CA GLU A 99 1.15 14.43 -8.16
C GLU A 99 1.20 14.41 -9.71
N LYS A 100 2.40 14.34 -10.29
CA LYS A 100 2.56 14.30 -11.76
C LYS A 100 2.13 12.99 -12.39
N ALA A 101 2.28 11.89 -11.68
CA ALA A 101 1.82 10.58 -12.13
C ALA A 101 0.27 10.42 -12.10
N GLY A 102 -0.45 11.51 -11.79
CA GLY A 102 -1.91 11.50 -11.68
C GLY A 102 -2.42 10.95 -10.36
N TYR A 103 -1.53 10.74 -9.41
CA TYR A 103 -1.86 10.45 -8.03
C TYR A 103 -2.13 11.78 -7.34
N SER A 104 -3.37 12.31 -7.48
CA SER A 104 -3.75 13.54 -6.80
C SER A 104 -3.64 13.35 -5.30
N TYR A 105 -2.83 14.19 -4.67
CA TYR A 105 -2.72 14.30 -3.22
C TYR A 105 -3.95 15.04 -2.62
N GLU A 106 -4.94 15.31 -3.44
CA GLU A 106 -6.20 15.87 -2.99
C GLU A 106 -7.03 14.76 -2.34
N SER A 107 -6.91 14.68 -1.04
CA SER A 107 -7.83 13.98 -0.14
C SER A 107 -9.20 14.66 -0.09
N ASP A 108 -9.75 15.04 -1.25
CA ASP A 108 -11.14 15.52 -1.35
C ASP A 108 -12.16 14.38 -1.50
N HIS A 109 -11.71 13.13 -1.49
CA HIS A 109 -12.56 11.97 -1.26
C HIS A 109 -12.45 11.53 0.22
N ALA A 110 -12.82 12.42 1.14
CA ALA A 110 -13.11 12.08 2.52
C ALA A 110 -14.41 11.24 2.64
N GLY A 111 -14.61 10.30 1.75
CA GLY A 111 -15.44 9.14 1.96
C GLY A 111 -14.66 8.23 2.90
N LYS A 112 -15.13 8.08 4.14
CA LYS A 112 -14.54 7.16 5.10
C LYS A 112 -14.36 5.79 4.44
N MET A 113 -13.10 5.32 4.23
CA MET A 113 -12.80 3.96 3.75
C MET A 113 -13.52 2.96 4.67
N SER A 114 -14.24 2.02 4.07
CA SER A 114 -14.89 0.95 4.82
C SER A 114 -13.95 -0.24 4.98
N VAL A 115 -13.83 -0.79 6.19
CA VAL A 115 -13.07 -2.00 6.48
C VAL A 115 -14.02 -3.16 6.73
N VAL A 116 -13.92 -4.21 5.90
CA VAL A 116 -14.72 -5.43 5.98
C VAL A 116 -13.81 -6.61 6.29
N ALA A 117 -13.95 -7.20 7.48
CA ALA A 117 -13.29 -8.45 7.81
C ALA A 117 -14.17 -9.64 7.43
N VAL A 118 -13.57 -10.68 6.84
CA VAL A 118 -14.24 -11.96 6.59
C VAL A 118 -13.60 -13.01 7.45
N TYR A 119 -14.39 -13.65 8.30
CA TYR A 119 -13.92 -14.58 9.32
C TYR A 119 -14.79 -15.83 9.37
N SER A 120 -14.24 -16.92 9.89
CA SER A 120 -15.01 -18.10 10.32
C SER A 120 -14.21 -18.91 11.32
N PRO A 121 -14.83 -19.42 12.39
CA PRO A 121 -14.21 -20.38 13.28
C PRO A 121 -14.11 -21.79 12.65
N ILE A 122 -14.53 -21.92 11.39
CA ILE A 122 -14.67 -23.19 10.68
C ILE A 122 -13.81 -23.18 9.44
N GLY A 123 -12.87 -24.13 9.33
CA GLY A 123 -12.08 -24.33 8.13
C GLY A 123 -12.94 -24.77 6.94
N GLY A 124 -12.62 -24.26 5.75
CA GLY A 124 -13.33 -24.60 4.51
C GLY A 124 -14.79 -24.15 4.50
N SER A 125 -15.11 -23.04 5.16
CA SER A 125 -16.44 -22.40 5.13
C SER A 125 -16.62 -21.44 3.94
N GLY A 126 -15.59 -21.25 3.11
CA GLY A 126 -15.61 -20.36 1.95
C GLY A 126 -15.31 -18.91 2.25
N LYS A 127 -14.56 -18.60 3.32
CA LYS A 127 -14.12 -17.23 3.68
C LYS A 127 -13.55 -16.47 2.50
N THR A 128 -12.47 -16.98 1.93
CA THR A 128 -11.77 -16.36 0.79
C THR A 128 -12.70 -16.15 -0.41
N THR A 129 -13.56 -17.12 -0.72
CA THR A 129 -14.55 -17.02 -1.80
C THR A 129 -15.54 -15.89 -1.53
N VAL A 130 -16.05 -15.78 -0.31
CA VAL A 130 -16.97 -14.71 0.10
C VAL A 130 -16.26 -13.36 0.10
N ALA A 131 -15.03 -13.29 0.58
CA ALA A 131 -14.22 -12.06 0.58
C ALA A 131 -14.00 -11.54 -0.86
N LEU A 132 -13.61 -12.42 -1.78
CA LEU A 132 -13.46 -12.07 -3.20
C LEU A 132 -14.78 -11.70 -3.87
N ALA A 133 -15.88 -12.35 -3.51
CA ALA A 133 -17.21 -11.99 -4.01
C ALA A 133 -17.65 -10.59 -3.53
N ILE A 134 -17.32 -10.21 -2.29
CA ILE A 134 -17.57 -8.86 -1.77
C ILE A 134 -16.74 -7.84 -2.55
N ALA A 135 -15.46 -8.13 -2.81
CA ALA A 135 -14.59 -7.27 -3.60
C ALA A 135 -15.13 -7.07 -5.03
N ASP A 136 -15.54 -8.15 -5.70
CA ASP A 136 -16.12 -8.11 -7.04
C ASP A 136 -17.43 -7.28 -7.09
N LEU A 137 -18.30 -7.46 -6.09
CA LEU A 137 -19.53 -6.67 -5.98
C LEU A 137 -19.24 -5.19 -5.72
N ALA A 138 -18.22 -4.87 -4.96
CA ALA A 138 -17.78 -3.50 -4.71
C ALA A 138 -17.25 -2.85 -5.99
N ALA A 139 -16.40 -3.55 -6.75
CA ALA A 139 -15.90 -3.10 -8.05
C ALA A 139 -17.03 -2.85 -9.05
N LYS A 140 -17.99 -3.78 -9.16
CA LYS A 140 -19.19 -3.62 -10.01
C LYS A 140 -20.07 -2.41 -9.63
N LYS A 141 -19.99 -1.96 -8.37
CA LYS A 141 -20.66 -0.73 -7.90
C LYS A 141 -19.80 0.53 -8.04
N GLY A 142 -18.70 0.46 -8.77
CA GLY A 142 -17.79 1.59 -9.02
C GLY A 142 -16.92 1.99 -7.82
N LYS A 143 -16.82 1.13 -6.80
CA LYS A 143 -15.88 1.30 -5.69
C LYS A 143 -14.49 0.81 -6.09
N LYS A 144 -13.46 1.29 -5.40
CA LYS A 144 -12.08 0.80 -5.52
C LYS A 144 -11.80 -0.21 -4.39
N PRO A 145 -12.03 -1.52 -4.60
CA PRO A 145 -11.76 -2.51 -3.58
C PRO A 145 -10.27 -2.84 -3.49
N LEU A 146 -9.79 -3.00 -2.27
CA LEU A 146 -8.50 -3.59 -1.96
C LEU A 146 -8.72 -4.88 -1.18
N PHE A 147 -8.23 -6.00 -1.71
CA PHE A 147 -8.26 -7.29 -1.04
C PHE A 147 -6.93 -7.56 -0.34
N LEU A 148 -6.99 -8.00 0.90
CA LEU A 148 -5.85 -8.38 1.72
C LEU A 148 -6.12 -9.70 2.41
N SER A 149 -5.31 -10.73 2.12
CA SER A 149 -5.37 -11.99 2.87
C SER A 149 -4.38 -11.96 4.02
N LEU A 150 -4.87 -12.18 5.23
CA LEU A 150 -4.07 -12.37 6.44
C LEU A 150 -4.09 -13.84 6.91
N GLU A 151 -4.44 -14.78 6.02
CA GLU A 151 -4.25 -16.20 6.30
C GLU A 151 -2.76 -16.52 6.47
N ALA A 152 -2.44 -17.43 7.39
CA ALA A 152 -1.05 -17.80 7.71
C ALA A 152 -0.28 -18.40 6.52
N LEU A 153 -1.00 -18.93 5.53
CA LEU A 153 -0.48 -19.40 4.26
C LEU A 153 -1.41 -18.88 3.17
N CYS A 154 -1.01 -17.81 2.53
CA CYS A 154 -1.74 -17.26 1.39
C CYS A 154 -1.36 -18.04 0.12
N SER A 155 -2.36 -18.57 -0.59
CA SER A 155 -2.15 -19.34 -1.81
C SER A 155 -2.15 -18.49 -3.09
N ALA A 156 -2.37 -17.19 -2.97
CA ALA A 156 -2.60 -16.34 -4.13
C ALA A 156 -1.42 -16.27 -5.10
N ASP A 157 -0.17 -16.44 -4.60
CA ASP A 157 1.04 -16.40 -5.42
C ASP A 157 2.09 -17.47 -5.05
N ALA A 158 1.68 -18.65 -4.64
CA ALA A 158 2.59 -19.78 -4.34
C ALA A 158 3.52 -20.17 -5.50
N LEU A 159 3.37 -19.53 -6.66
CA LEU A 159 4.17 -19.78 -7.87
C LEU A 159 5.36 -18.83 -8.02
N ASN A 160 5.56 -17.84 -7.15
CA ASN A 160 6.69 -16.92 -7.24
C ASN A 160 7.50 -16.85 -5.94
N PRO A 161 8.45 -17.80 -5.70
CA PRO A 161 9.15 -17.96 -4.43
C PRO A 161 10.20 -16.86 -4.13
N TYR A 162 10.32 -15.82 -4.96
CA TYR A 162 11.37 -14.81 -4.86
C TYR A 162 10.86 -13.41 -4.50
N GLN A 163 9.58 -13.22 -4.20
CA GLN A 163 9.06 -11.92 -3.78
C GLN A 163 8.88 -11.89 -2.26
N GLU A 164 9.28 -10.77 -1.64
CA GLU A 164 8.97 -10.54 -0.23
C GLU A 164 7.45 -10.49 -0.04
N PRO A 165 6.92 -11.11 1.02
CA PRO A 165 5.50 -11.05 1.33
C PRO A 165 5.04 -9.60 1.45
N GLY A 166 4.07 -9.20 0.63
CA GLY A 166 3.63 -7.81 0.53
C GLY A 166 3.17 -7.23 1.87
N ILE A 167 2.50 -8.03 2.71
CA ILE A 167 2.04 -7.60 4.04
C ILE A 167 3.19 -7.34 5.00
N VAL A 168 4.28 -8.11 4.95
CA VAL A 168 5.48 -7.88 5.79
C VAL A 168 6.14 -6.58 5.40
N ALA A 169 6.35 -6.35 4.10
CA ALA A 169 6.92 -5.11 3.59
C ALA A 169 6.04 -3.88 3.90
N LEU A 170 4.71 -4.04 3.98
CA LEU A 170 3.80 -2.98 4.44
C LEU A 170 3.93 -2.73 5.94
N ALA A 171 4.07 -3.78 6.77
CA ALA A 171 4.25 -3.63 8.21
C ALA A 171 5.57 -2.91 8.53
N GLU A 172 6.67 -3.29 7.86
CA GLU A 172 7.95 -2.60 7.97
C GLU A 172 7.85 -1.13 7.52
N ALA A 173 7.21 -0.86 6.38
CA ALA A 173 6.99 0.51 5.91
C ALA A 173 6.05 1.32 6.82
N ALA A 174 5.15 0.65 7.53
CA ALA A 174 4.29 1.30 8.52
C ALA A 174 5.06 1.71 9.78
N ALA A 175 6.04 0.93 10.20
CA ALA A 175 6.88 1.22 11.37
C ALA A 175 7.95 2.29 11.09
N ASP A 176 8.39 2.45 9.83
CA ASP A 176 9.45 3.38 9.45
C ASP A 176 8.88 4.71 8.93
N GLU A 177 9.06 5.77 9.72
CA GLU A 177 8.64 7.13 9.31
C GLU A 177 9.46 7.72 8.16
N SER A 178 10.63 7.16 7.84
CA SER A 178 11.47 7.59 6.73
C SER A 178 10.95 7.09 5.38
N VAL A 179 10.14 6.02 5.37
CA VAL A 179 9.55 5.42 4.18
C VAL A 179 8.24 6.12 3.82
N ASN A 180 8.05 6.42 2.54
CA ASN A 180 6.74 6.86 2.06
C ASN A 180 5.82 5.64 1.91
N PHE A 181 4.98 5.41 2.93
CA PHE A 181 4.05 4.29 2.97
C PHE A 181 3.13 4.20 1.74
N GLU A 182 2.62 5.34 1.26
CA GLU A 182 1.71 5.36 0.11
C GLU A 182 2.40 4.89 -1.18
N LEU A 183 3.64 5.32 -1.41
CA LEU A 183 4.42 4.89 -2.56
C LEU A 183 4.76 3.39 -2.45
N LYS A 184 5.20 2.93 -1.27
CA LYS A 184 5.48 1.51 -1.02
C LYS A 184 4.22 0.67 -1.25
N MET A 185 3.08 1.11 -0.72
CA MET A 185 1.78 0.48 -0.90
C MET A 185 1.41 0.34 -2.39
N LYS A 186 1.53 1.42 -3.17
CA LYS A 186 1.24 1.40 -4.61
C LYS A 186 2.18 0.47 -5.38
N GLY A 187 3.44 0.39 -4.98
CA GLY A 187 4.42 -0.54 -5.55
C GLY A 187 4.14 -2.01 -5.26
N LEU A 188 3.49 -2.29 -4.12
CA LEU A 188 3.13 -3.66 -3.70
C LEU A 188 1.72 -4.07 -4.17
N MET A 189 0.87 -3.10 -4.52
CA MET A 189 -0.47 -3.38 -5.06
C MET A 189 -0.37 -4.04 -6.42
N LYS A 190 -1.07 -5.15 -6.57
CA LYS A 190 -1.26 -5.86 -7.84
C LYS A 190 -2.70 -5.71 -8.30
N GLN A 191 -2.90 -5.65 -9.60
CA GLN A 191 -4.23 -5.66 -10.19
C GLN A 191 -4.62 -7.09 -10.53
N GLY A 192 -5.70 -7.55 -9.94
CA GLY A 192 -6.33 -8.82 -10.19
C GLY A 192 -7.41 -8.73 -11.27
N VAL A 193 -8.27 -9.75 -11.31
CA VAL A 193 -9.44 -9.76 -12.20
C VAL A 193 -10.50 -8.78 -11.72
N ASN A 194 -11.32 -8.26 -12.66
CA ASN A 194 -12.46 -7.38 -12.37
C ASN A 194 -12.10 -6.10 -11.59
N ASP A 195 -10.95 -5.49 -11.89
CA ASP A 195 -10.45 -4.27 -11.22
C ASP A 195 -10.29 -4.37 -9.70
N ILE A 196 -10.15 -5.58 -9.17
CA ILE A 196 -9.84 -5.81 -7.77
C ILE A 196 -8.33 -5.67 -7.58
N CYS A 197 -7.92 -4.68 -6.79
CA CYS A 197 -6.53 -4.59 -6.34
C CYS A 197 -6.31 -5.50 -5.14
N TYR A 198 -5.10 -6.07 -5.04
CA TYR A 198 -4.71 -6.86 -3.88
C TYR A 198 -3.25 -6.64 -3.50
N VAL A 199 -2.91 -6.97 -2.27
CA VAL A 199 -1.54 -7.09 -1.78
C VAL A 199 -1.31 -8.52 -1.34
N GLU A 200 -0.12 -9.05 -1.64
CA GLU A 200 0.26 -10.40 -1.24
C GLU A 200 0.25 -10.56 0.29
N GLY A 201 -0.28 -11.68 0.76
CA GLY A 201 -0.32 -12.04 2.17
C GLY A 201 0.99 -12.63 2.68
N PHE A 202 0.88 -13.49 3.70
CA PHE A 202 2.02 -14.22 4.26
C PHE A 202 2.35 -15.46 3.42
N GLU A 203 3.62 -15.62 3.04
CA GLU A 203 4.10 -16.84 2.38
C GLU A 203 4.58 -17.88 3.39
N ARG A 204 5.17 -17.44 4.48
CA ARG A 204 5.78 -18.31 5.49
C ARG A 204 5.08 -18.17 6.84
N LEU A 205 4.87 -19.30 7.51
CA LEU A 205 4.35 -19.31 8.89
C LEU A 205 5.18 -18.50 9.88
N ALA A 206 6.48 -18.37 9.63
CA ALA A 206 7.37 -17.57 10.45
C ALA A 206 7.01 -16.07 10.35
N ASP A 207 6.71 -15.59 9.15
CA ASP A 207 6.35 -14.19 8.89
C ASP A 207 5.03 -13.83 9.58
N HIS A 208 4.01 -14.71 9.46
CA HIS A 208 2.73 -14.54 10.17
C HIS A 208 2.89 -14.47 11.69
N LYS A 209 3.85 -15.25 12.26
CA LYS A 209 4.12 -15.23 13.70
C LYS A 209 4.93 -14.00 14.14
N ALA A 210 5.72 -13.44 13.24
CA ALA A 210 6.57 -12.29 13.53
C ALA A 210 5.78 -10.97 13.55
N VAL A 211 4.73 -10.86 12.72
CA VAL A 211 3.89 -9.66 12.64
C VAL A 211 2.83 -9.69 13.75
N SER A 212 2.75 -8.61 14.49
CA SER A 212 1.78 -8.42 15.59
C SER A 212 0.45 -7.85 15.10
N GLY A 213 -0.58 -7.95 15.94
CA GLY A 213 -1.88 -7.31 15.67
C GLY A 213 -1.78 -5.78 15.63
N GLU A 214 -0.90 -5.18 16.45
CA GLU A 214 -0.66 -3.73 16.48
C GLU A 214 -0.06 -3.25 15.16
N GLU A 215 0.92 -3.95 14.61
CA GLU A 215 1.51 -3.63 13.31
C GLU A 215 0.49 -3.71 12.18
N ILE A 216 -0.42 -4.68 12.21
CA ILE A 216 -1.53 -4.77 11.24
C ILE A 216 -2.53 -3.62 11.43
N GLU A 217 -2.84 -3.23 12.68
CA GLU A 217 -3.69 -2.06 12.96
C GLU A 217 -3.06 -0.78 12.36
N ASP A 218 -1.75 -0.58 12.51
CA ASP A 218 -1.02 0.55 11.95
C ASP A 218 -1.02 0.54 10.40
N VAL A 219 -0.80 -0.61 9.78
CA VAL A 219 -0.92 -0.78 8.33
C VAL A 219 -2.31 -0.34 7.84
N ILE A 220 -3.38 -0.83 8.47
CA ILE A 220 -4.75 -0.50 8.08
C ILE A 220 -5.02 1.00 8.26
N HIS A 221 -4.57 1.62 9.34
CA HIS A 221 -4.70 3.06 9.54
C HIS A 221 -3.93 3.88 8.50
N LYS A 222 -2.76 3.42 8.07
CA LYS A 222 -2.00 4.09 7.00
C LYS A 222 -2.67 3.90 5.62
N ILE A 223 -3.26 2.73 5.35
CA ILE A 223 -4.09 2.51 4.16
C ILE A 223 -5.30 3.47 4.17
N GLN A 224 -5.99 3.63 5.30
CA GLN A 224 -7.11 4.58 5.43
C GLN A 224 -6.69 6.02 5.11
N LYS A 225 -5.52 6.44 5.61
CA LYS A 225 -4.99 7.80 5.38
C LYS A 225 -4.53 8.02 3.95
N SER A 226 -4.11 6.98 3.23
CA SER A 226 -3.59 7.09 1.86
C SER A 226 -4.69 7.30 0.81
N GLY A 227 -5.94 6.96 1.11
CA GLY A 227 -7.06 7.08 0.17
C GLY A 227 -6.94 6.18 -1.08
N VAL A 228 -6.08 5.16 -1.06
CA VAL A 228 -5.85 4.28 -2.22
C VAL A 228 -7.04 3.40 -2.57
N CYS A 229 -7.95 3.16 -1.63
CA CYS A 229 -9.16 2.36 -1.84
C CYS A 229 -10.36 2.92 -1.07
N ASP A 230 -11.57 2.59 -1.55
CA ASP A 230 -12.83 2.96 -0.90
C ASP A 230 -13.30 1.91 0.09
N ILE A 231 -12.87 0.67 -0.12
CA ILE A 231 -13.21 -0.48 0.71
C ILE A 231 -12.02 -1.45 0.80
N LEU A 232 -11.64 -1.78 2.03
CA LEU A 232 -10.63 -2.78 2.34
C LEU A 232 -11.32 -4.06 2.80
N ILE A 233 -11.12 -5.15 2.07
CA ILE A 233 -11.65 -6.47 2.38
C ILE A 233 -10.51 -7.34 2.90
N ILE A 234 -10.66 -7.84 4.13
CA ILE A 234 -9.62 -8.61 4.82
C ILE A 234 -10.11 -10.03 5.05
N ASP A 235 -9.42 -11.00 4.43
CA ASP A 235 -9.65 -12.43 4.63
C ASP A 235 -8.79 -12.93 5.80
N LEU A 236 -9.44 -13.40 6.87
CA LEU A 236 -8.81 -13.78 8.14
C LEU A 236 -8.64 -15.30 8.29
N ASN A 237 -7.67 -15.70 9.12
CA ASN A 237 -7.54 -17.08 9.57
C ASN A 237 -8.78 -17.57 10.33
N SER A 238 -8.89 -18.89 10.48
CA SER A 238 -9.97 -19.51 11.29
C SER A 238 -9.66 -19.54 12.80
N GLY A 239 -8.45 -19.22 13.22
CA GLY A 239 -8.09 -18.99 14.62
C GLY A 239 -8.43 -17.58 15.08
N ILE A 240 -8.27 -17.31 16.38
CA ILE A 240 -8.29 -15.95 16.93
C ILE A 240 -6.96 -15.70 17.62
N GLY A 241 -6.05 -15.04 16.90
CA GLY A 241 -4.80 -14.52 17.43
C GLY A 241 -4.84 -13.00 17.60
N SER A 242 -3.68 -12.40 17.78
CA SER A 242 -3.55 -10.93 17.91
C SER A 242 -3.98 -10.19 16.62
N ILE A 243 -3.66 -10.74 15.46
CA ILE A 243 -4.01 -10.19 14.15
C ILE A 243 -5.54 -10.15 13.97
N GLU A 244 -6.21 -11.31 14.16
CA GLU A 244 -7.65 -11.39 13.99
C GLU A 244 -8.39 -10.48 14.98
N ALA A 245 -7.94 -10.43 16.23
CA ALA A 245 -8.52 -9.55 17.24
C ALA A 245 -8.37 -8.07 16.89
N ALA A 246 -7.19 -7.65 16.43
CA ALA A 246 -6.93 -6.29 15.99
C ALA A 246 -7.80 -5.90 14.79
N VAL A 247 -7.87 -6.75 13.76
CA VAL A 247 -8.70 -6.51 12.57
C VAL A 247 -10.18 -6.45 12.93
N MET A 248 -10.69 -7.39 13.74
CA MET A 248 -12.08 -7.37 14.19
C MET A 248 -12.42 -6.10 14.96
N LYS A 249 -11.50 -5.59 15.78
CA LYS A 249 -11.67 -4.35 16.54
C LYS A 249 -11.90 -3.15 15.62
N ILE A 250 -11.08 -2.98 14.59
CA ILE A 250 -11.10 -1.79 13.72
C ILE A 250 -12.04 -1.90 12.52
N SER A 251 -12.54 -3.09 12.19
CA SER A 251 -13.47 -3.29 11.07
C SER A 251 -14.80 -2.59 11.29
N ASP A 252 -15.38 -2.02 10.24
CA ASP A 252 -16.75 -1.48 10.25
C ASP A 252 -17.80 -2.60 10.16
N THR A 253 -17.46 -3.70 9.46
CA THR A 253 -18.31 -4.89 9.28
C THR A 253 -17.46 -6.15 9.37
N ILE A 254 -18.00 -7.17 10.06
CA ILE A 254 -17.40 -8.49 10.16
C ILE A 254 -18.36 -9.49 9.54
N VAL A 255 -17.98 -10.07 8.41
CA VAL A 255 -18.74 -11.13 7.74
C VAL A 255 -18.26 -12.47 8.27
N VAL A 256 -19.15 -13.20 8.95
CA VAL A 256 -18.85 -14.51 9.52
C VAL A 256 -19.47 -15.59 8.65
N THR A 257 -18.63 -16.41 8.00
CA THR A 257 -19.12 -17.49 7.15
C THR A 257 -19.29 -18.78 7.94
N GLU A 258 -20.41 -19.44 7.75
CA GLU A 258 -20.64 -20.81 8.26
C GLU A 258 -21.08 -21.75 7.14
N LYS A 259 -20.92 -23.05 7.37
CA LYS A 259 -21.38 -24.10 6.46
C LYS A 259 -22.22 -25.13 7.22
N PRO A 260 -23.10 -25.90 6.52
CA PRO A 260 -23.90 -26.95 7.15
C PRO A 260 -23.04 -27.99 7.86
N GLY A 261 -23.58 -28.56 8.93
CA GLY A 261 -22.97 -29.62 9.69
C GLY A 261 -23.02 -29.40 11.20
N GLU A 262 -23.28 -30.44 11.95
CA GLU A 262 -23.47 -30.39 13.41
C GLU A 262 -22.22 -29.78 14.11
N LEU A 263 -21.02 -30.28 13.78
CA LEU A 263 -19.76 -29.79 14.34
C LEU A 263 -19.50 -28.33 13.97
N CYS A 264 -19.95 -27.92 12.78
CA CYS A 264 -19.83 -26.53 12.35
C CYS A 264 -20.72 -25.60 13.17
N SER A 265 -21.97 -26.00 13.37
CA SER A 265 -22.92 -25.27 14.22
C SER A 265 -22.45 -25.20 15.67
N MET A 266 -21.89 -26.28 16.22
CA MET A 266 -21.31 -26.28 17.58
C MET A 266 -20.14 -25.29 17.69
N LYS A 267 -19.19 -25.26 16.73
CA LYS A 267 -18.08 -24.32 16.71
C LYS A 267 -18.57 -22.88 16.60
N MET A 268 -19.56 -22.61 15.76
CA MET A 268 -20.18 -21.29 15.62
C MET A 268 -20.80 -20.83 16.94
N GLN A 269 -21.58 -21.71 17.62
CA GLN A 269 -22.15 -21.37 18.92
C GLN A 269 -21.09 -21.08 19.98
N LEU A 270 -20.01 -21.88 20.03
CA LEU A 270 -18.88 -21.63 20.93
C LEU A 270 -18.20 -20.29 20.63
N PHE A 271 -18.00 -19.97 19.37
CA PHE A 271 -17.44 -18.68 18.95
C PHE A 271 -18.34 -17.52 19.41
N LEU A 272 -19.64 -17.57 19.14
CA LEU A 272 -20.59 -16.53 19.50
C LEU A 272 -20.75 -16.30 21.02
N ARG A 273 -20.31 -17.26 21.84
CA ARG A 273 -20.29 -17.15 23.30
C ARG A 273 -19.03 -16.53 23.87
N GLN A 274 -17.98 -16.32 23.04
CA GLN A 274 -16.74 -15.71 23.52
C GLN A 274 -16.95 -14.24 23.89
N GLY A 275 -16.35 -13.80 25.01
CA GLY A 275 -16.48 -12.41 25.51
C GLY A 275 -16.09 -11.39 24.48
N ILE A 276 -14.96 -11.58 23.80
CA ILE A 276 -14.46 -10.68 22.73
C ILE A 276 -15.47 -10.53 21.58
N VAL A 277 -16.22 -11.58 21.26
CA VAL A 277 -17.20 -11.56 20.16
C VAL A 277 -18.41 -10.71 20.51
N ASN A 278 -18.79 -10.65 21.81
CA ASN A 278 -19.92 -9.84 22.27
C ASN A 278 -19.74 -8.36 21.96
N GLU A 279 -18.49 -7.87 21.98
CA GLU A 279 -18.16 -6.48 21.65
C GLU A 279 -18.46 -6.14 20.19
N TYR A 280 -18.36 -7.13 19.32
CA TYR A 280 -18.46 -6.94 17.88
C TYR A 280 -19.78 -7.41 17.27
N LYS A 281 -20.70 -7.97 18.04
CA LYS A 281 -22.00 -8.52 17.55
C LYS A 281 -22.78 -7.53 16.67
N LYS A 282 -22.77 -6.24 17.02
CA LYS A 282 -23.52 -5.21 16.27
C LYS A 282 -23.02 -4.98 14.86
N LYS A 283 -21.77 -5.35 14.56
CA LYS A 283 -21.15 -5.21 13.23
C LYS A 283 -20.92 -6.57 12.54
N MET A 284 -21.43 -7.66 13.11
CA MET A 284 -21.35 -8.99 12.52
C MET A 284 -22.54 -9.29 11.63
N LEU A 285 -22.24 -9.87 10.46
CA LEU A 285 -23.19 -10.45 9.51
C LEU A 285 -22.84 -11.93 9.32
N VAL A 286 -23.78 -12.82 9.57
CA VAL A 286 -23.58 -14.25 9.37
C VAL A 286 -24.03 -14.64 7.96
N VAL A 287 -23.14 -15.30 7.21
CA VAL A 287 -23.40 -15.83 5.87
C VAL A 287 -23.42 -17.36 5.92
N HIS A 288 -24.59 -17.93 5.66
CA HIS A 288 -24.76 -19.38 5.53
C HIS A 288 -24.32 -19.80 4.12
N ASN A 289 -23.08 -20.28 3.99
CA ASN A 289 -22.53 -20.74 2.72
C ASN A 289 -22.80 -22.22 2.52
N PHE A 290 -22.84 -22.70 1.27
CA PHE A 290 -23.22 -24.09 0.92
C PHE A 290 -24.62 -24.52 1.41
N ALA A 291 -25.51 -23.54 1.65
CA ALA A 291 -26.91 -23.89 1.91
C ALA A 291 -27.51 -24.49 0.63
N GLU A 292 -28.18 -25.65 0.76
CA GLU A 292 -28.96 -26.16 -0.37
C GLU A 292 -30.07 -25.16 -0.69
N SER A 293 -30.13 -24.72 -1.97
CA SER A 293 -31.28 -23.98 -2.42
C SER A 293 -32.49 -24.91 -2.37
N ASN A 294 -33.35 -24.74 -1.37
CA ASN A 294 -34.67 -25.31 -1.45
C ASN A 294 -35.36 -24.68 -2.67
N SER A 295 -35.24 -25.36 -3.82
CA SER A 295 -36.06 -25.07 -4.98
C SER A 295 -37.48 -25.52 -4.63
N SER A 296 -38.25 -24.61 -4.07
CA SER A 296 -39.70 -24.68 -4.01
C SER A 296 -40.30 -24.17 -5.28
#